data_69f7425dabcfbb4e476149aae808a190
#
_entry.id   69f7425dabcfbb4e476149aae808a190
#
_cell.length_a   1.000
_cell.length_b   1.000
_cell.length_c   1.000
_cell.angle_alpha   90.00
_cell.angle_beta   90.00
_cell.angle_gamma   90.00
#
_symmetry.space_group_name_H-M   'P 1'
#
loop_
_entity.id
_entity.type
_entity.pdbx_description
1 polymer ?
#
loop_
_entity_poly.entity_id
_entity_poly.type
_entity_poly.pdbx_seq_one_letter_code
_entity_poly.pdbx_strand_id
1 'polypeptide(L)'
;RIFMVGIGSAPNTYLMTRAAELGRGTFTHIGSVEQVDERMRDLFAKLENAAVTTLSAKFSDAAADLTPSALPDIYRDEPLVLAAKLDKLAGSIEIKGRIGDRPWSVTLPVANAAEGKGLSKLWARRKIADAEVARTTRQQSPEDADKTILALALAHQIVTRLTSLVAVDKTPSRPEGEPLKLSELPLNLPAGWDFAKVFGERPSLPAAPTERRADAGDGKLQLAALKRSPVATQGPGTIQLPKTATDAELKMIAGVILLTVSLLLLVFNRRQTSP
;
A
#
# COMPACT_ATOMS: atom_id res chain seq x y z
N ARG A 1 10.08 -22.79 -8.00
CA ARG A 1 10.10 -21.46 -8.63
C ARG A 1 8.73 -21.15 -9.22
N ILE A 2 8.30 -19.89 -9.14
CA ILE A 2 7.01 -19.44 -9.65
C ILE A 2 7.24 -18.39 -10.74
N PHE A 3 6.80 -18.70 -11.95
CA PHE A 3 6.83 -17.77 -13.08
C PHE A 3 5.41 -17.27 -13.33
N MET A 4 5.19 -15.98 -13.09
CA MET A 4 3.89 -15.38 -13.24
C MET A 4 3.76 -14.75 -14.62
N VAL A 5 2.66 -15.04 -15.31
CA VAL A 5 2.33 -14.42 -16.61
C VAL A 5 1.02 -13.66 -16.45
N GLY A 6 1.06 -12.35 -16.65
CA GLY A 6 -0.12 -11.49 -16.59
C GLY A 6 -0.50 -11.05 -18.00
N ILE A 7 -1.70 -11.42 -18.46
CA ILE A 7 -2.18 -11.11 -19.79
C ILE A 7 -3.32 -10.09 -19.69
N GLY A 8 -3.29 -9.09 -20.56
CA GLY A 8 -4.33 -8.08 -20.70
C GLY A 8 -3.94 -6.71 -20.14
N SER A 9 -4.91 -5.80 -20.10
CA SER A 9 -4.69 -4.38 -19.79
C SER A 9 -4.56 -4.08 -18.30
N ALA A 10 -5.05 -4.94 -17.40
CA ALA A 10 -5.12 -4.65 -15.97
C ALA A 10 -4.79 -5.86 -15.07
N PRO A 11 -3.65 -6.55 -15.26
CA PRO A 11 -3.22 -7.58 -14.32
C PRO A 11 -2.86 -6.94 -12.97
N ASN A 12 -3.07 -7.67 -11.88
CA ASN A 12 -2.58 -7.22 -10.58
C ASN A 12 -1.06 -7.36 -10.50
N THR A 13 -0.36 -6.37 -11.08
CA THR A 13 1.11 -6.36 -11.19
C THR A 13 1.79 -6.50 -9.83
N TYR A 14 1.25 -5.85 -8.79
CA TYR A 14 1.81 -5.95 -7.45
C TYR A 14 1.80 -7.39 -6.93
N LEU A 15 0.63 -8.05 -6.99
CA LEU A 15 0.50 -9.44 -6.54
C LEU A 15 1.41 -10.37 -7.34
N MET A 16 1.41 -10.24 -8.67
CA MET A 16 2.19 -11.11 -9.56
C MET A 16 3.69 -10.93 -9.38
N THR A 17 4.16 -9.69 -9.26
CA THR A 17 5.58 -9.41 -8.98
C THR A 17 5.98 -9.99 -7.62
N ARG A 18 5.18 -9.78 -6.58
CA ARG A 18 5.49 -10.31 -5.25
C ARG A 18 5.45 -11.83 -5.18
N ALA A 19 4.49 -12.47 -5.85
CA ALA A 19 4.44 -13.93 -5.92
C ALA A 19 5.64 -14.52 -6.67
N ALA A 20 6.06 -13.89 -7.77
CA ALA A 20 7.24 -14.27 -8.51
C ALA A 20 8.52 -14.09 -7.68
N GLU A 21 8.72 -12.95 -7.02
CA GLU A 21 9.86 -12.68 -6.12
C GLU A 21 9.96 -13.73 -5.00
N LEU A 22 8.87 -13.98 -4.28
CA LEU A 22 8.81 -14.98 -3.21
C LEU A 22 9.03 -16.41 -3.74
N GLY A 23 8.53 -16.68 -4.94
CA GLY A 23 8.71 -17.95 -5.64
C GLY A 23 10.04 -18.08 -6.35
N ARG A 24 10.97 -17.09 -6.23
CA ARG A 24 12.30 -17.08 -6.87
C ARG A 24 12.22 -17.24 -8.39
N GLY A 25 11.19 -16.73 -9.00
CA GLY A 25 10.99 -16.67 -10.44
C GLY A 25 10.83 -15.23 -10.90
N THR A 26 10.17 -15.04 -12.04
CA THR A 26 9.99 -13.73 -12.67
C THR A 26 8.54 -13.48 -13.05
N PHE A 27 8.19 -12.20 -13.22
CA PHE A 27 6.88 -11.78 -13.72
C PHE A 27 7.01 -11.29 -15.16
N THR A 28 6.20 -11.86 -16.04
CA THR A 28 6.10 -11.43 -17.44
C THR A 28 4.73 -10.81 -17.70
N HIS A 29 4.73 -9.57 -18.17
CA HIS A 29 3.50 -8.88 -18.57
C HIS A 29 3.33 -8.91 -20.09
N ILE A 30 2.13 -9.29 -20.52
CA ILE A 30 1.71 -9.33 -21.93
C ILE A 30 0.49 -8.42 -22.06
N GLY A 31 0.70 -7.21 -22.59
CA GLY A 31 -0.35 -6.18 -22.68
C GLY A 31 -1.30 -6.38 -23.85
N SER A 32 -0.83 -7.00 -24.94
CA SER A 32 -1.61 -7.24 -26.16
C SER A 32 -1.25 -8.55 -26.83
N VAL A 33 -2.09 -9.00 -27.75
CA VAL A 33 -1.91 -10.28 -28.47
C VAL A 33 -0.61 -10.28 -29.29
N GLU A 34 -0.24 -9.15 -29.86
CA GLU A 34 0.95 -8.98 -30.70
C GLU A 34 2.25 -9.21 -29.91
N GLN A 35 2.21 -8.99 -28.59
CA GLN A 35 3.38 -9.17 -27.71
C GLN A 35 3.55 -10.63 -27.23
N VAL A 36 2.55 -11.49 -27.42
CA VAL A 36 2.55 -12.85 -26.86
C VAL A 36 3.80 -13.62 -27.28
N ASP A 37 4.07 -13.66 -28.57
CA ASP A 37 5.16 -14.46 -29.14
C ASP A 37 6.54 -14.00 -28.63
N GLU A 38 6.80 -12.68 -28.64
CA GLU A 38 8.05 -12.10 -28.14
C GLU A 38 8.24 -12.36 -26.64
N ARG A 39 7.23 -12.02 -25.83
CA ARG A 39 7.31 -12.16 -24.36
C ARG A 39 7.42 -13.60 -23.91
N MET A 40 6.73 -14.51 -24.59
CA MET A 40 6.84 -15.94 -24.28
C MET A 40 8.17 -16.52 -24.71
N ARG A 41 8.75 -16.10 -25.84
CA ARG A 41 10.12 -16.48 -26.21
C ARG A 41 11.15 -16.04 -25.16
N ASP A 42 11.05 -14.79 -24.69
CA ASP A 42 11.92 -14.26 -23.64
C ASP A 42 11.80 -15.09 -22.37
N LEU A 43 10.57 -15.45 -21.98
CA LEU A 43 10.33 -16.28 -20.81
C LEU A 43 10.93 -17.68 -20.99
N PHE A 44 10.72 -18.33 -22.13
CA PHE A 44 11.30 -19.65 -22.40
C PHE A 44 12.84 -19.60 -22.47
N ALA A 45 13.41 -18.56 -23.04
CA ALA A 45 14.87 -18.37 -23.04
C ALA A 45 15.43 -18.28 -21.62
N LYS A 46 14.72 -17.67 -20.68
CA LYS A 46 15.11 -17.66 -19.27
C LYS A 46 15.00 -19.04 -18.61
N LEU A 47 13.94 -19.79 -18.93
CA LEU A 47 13.70 -21.12 -18.39
C LEU A 47 14.70 -22.18 -18.89
N GLU A 48 15.11 -22.08 -20.13
CA GLU A 48 16.04 -23.00 -20.78
C GLU A 48 17.49 -22.77 -20.35
N ASN A 49 17.83 -21.56 -19.89
CA ASN A 49 19.18 -21.25 -19.44
C ASN A 49 19.34 -21.50 -17.93
N ALA A 50 20.56 -21.88 -17.56
CA ALA A 50 20.90 -22.10 -16.16
C ALA A 50 20.85 -20.76 -15.38
N ALA A 51 20.09 -20.74 -14.30
CA ALA A 51 20.04 -19.60 -13.40
C ALA A 51 21.14 -19.70 -12.33
N VAL A 52 21.64 -18.56 -11.86
CA VAL A 52 22.49 -18.51 -10.67
C VAL A 52 21.58 -18.54 -9.44
N THR A 53 21.76 -19.55 -8.62
CA THR A 53 20.91 -19.82 -7.45
C THR A 53 21.68 -19.68 -6.14
N THR A 54 20.97 -19.70 -5.00
CA THR A 54 21.56 -19.66 -3.66
C THR A 54 22.50 -18.46 -3.49
N LEU A 55 22.00 -17.30 -3.90
CA LEU A 55 22.78 -16.07 -3.88
C LEU A 55 23.02 -15.58 -2.46
N SER A 56 24.23 -15.11 -2.21
CA SER A 56 24.63 -14.36 -1.03
C SER A 56 25.46 -13.16 -1.44
N ALA A 57 25.34 -12.04 -0.75
CA ALA A 57 26.12 -10.85 -0.98
C ALA A 57 26.83 -10.44 0.32
N LYS A 58 28.13 -10.13 0.21
CA LYS A 58 28.97 -9.71 1.31
C LYS A 58 29.75 -8.47 0.92
N PHE A 59 29.76 -7.45 1.79
CA PHE A 59 30.63 -6.30 1.67
C PHE A 59 31.96 -6.58 2.42
N SER A 60 33.09 -6.10 1.84
CA SER A 60 34.42 -6.35 2.43
C SER A 60 34.66 -5.57 3.72
N ASP A 61 34.20 -4.31 3.78
CA ASP A 61 34.65 -3.35 4.79
C ASP A 61 33.54 -2.77 5.66
N ALA A 62 32.27 -3.21 5.50
CA ALA A 62 31.15 -2.67 6.24
C ALA A 62 30.08 -3.71 6.55
N ALA A 63 29.48 -3.58 7.73
CA ALA A 63 28.19 -4.20 7.99
C ALA A 63 27.15 -3.56 7.08
N ALA A 64 26.40 -4.39 6.36
CA ALA A 64 25.42 -3.93 5.39
C ALA A 64 24.02 -4.39 5.77
N ASP A 65 23.09 -3.46 5.84
CA ASP A 65 21.66 -3.78 5.92
C ASP A 65 21.08 -3.89 4.52
N LEU A 66 20.99 -5.12 4.02
CA LEU A 66 20.57 -5.46 2.67
C LEU A 66 19.06 -5.62 2.54
N THR A 67 18.55 -5.27 1.36
CA THR A 67 17.18 -5.60 0.92
C THR A 67 17.18 -5.94 -0.57
N PRO A 68 16.46 -6.99 -1.02
CA PRO A 68 15.72 -7.95 -0.21
C PRO A 68 16.61 -8.80 0.67
N SER A 69 16.11 -9.25 1.83
CA SER A 69 16.86 -10.11 2.76
C SER A 69 17.18 -11.48 2.15
N ALA A 70 16.27 -12.01 1.36
CA ALA A 70 16.48 -13.21 0.54
C ALA A 70 16.72 -12.78 -0.91
N LEU A 71 17.94 -13.02 -1.41
CA LEU A 71 18.29 -12.64 -2.77
C LEU A 71 17.55 -13.53 -3.78
N PRO A 72 16.98 -12.94 -4.84
CA PRO A 72 16.35 -13.70 -5.93
C PRO A 72 17.39 -14.48 -6.72
N ASP A 73 16.96 -15.51 -7.46
CA ASP A 73 17.81 -16.18 -8.42
C ASP A 73 18.08 -15.22 -9.61
N ILE A 74 19.27 -15.28 -10.22
CA ILE A 74 19.60 -14.47 -11.39
C ILE A 74 19.33 -15.31 -12.64
N TYR A 75 18.45 -14.81 -13.49
CA TYR A 75 18.16 -15.38 -14.79
C TYR A 75 18.94 -14.64 -15.88
N ARG A 76 19.04 -15.26 -17.06
CA ARG A 76 19.68 -14.65 -18.21
C ARG A 76 18.98 -13.32 -18.56
N ASP A 77 19.78 -12.30 -18.82
CA ASP A 77 19.37 -10.95 -19.19
C ASP A 77 18.53 -10.21 -18.13
N GLU A 78 18.53 -10.70 -16.86
CA GLU A 78 17.92 -10.00 -15.74
C GLU A 78 18.98 -9.43 -14.78
N PRO A 79 18.91 -8.11 -14.50
CA PRO A 79 19.81 -7.49 -13.55
C PRO A 79 19.42 -7.84 -12.10
N LEU A 80 20.40 -8.16 -11.26
CA LEU A 80 20.18 -8.23 -9.82
C LEU A 80 20.22 -6.82 -9.24
N VAL A 81 19.10 -6.39 -8.66
CA VAL A 81 19.00 -5.09 -8.01
C VAL A 81 18.95 -5.25 -6.50
N LEU A 82 20.02 -4.81 -5.84
CA LEU A 82 20.15 -4.80 -4.38
C LEU A 82 20.16 -3.35 -3.87
N ALA A 83 19.59 -3.13 -2.71
CA ALA A 83 19.77 -1.91 -1.96
C ALA A 83 20.40 -2.25 -0.61
N ALA A 84 21.38 -1.47 -0.19
CA ALA A 84 22.09 -1.66 1.06
C ALA A 84 22.25 -0.32 1.77
N LYS A 85 22.07 -0.33 3.09
CA LYS A 85 22.51 0.77 3.95
C LYS A 85 23.89 0.40 4.48
N LEU A 86 24.86 1.26 4.21
CA LEU A 86 26.27 1.11 4.59
C LEU A 86 26.69 2.28 5.47
N ASP A 87 27.59 2.05 6.40
CA ASP A 87 28.21 3.13 7.20
C ASP A 87 29.28 3.89 6.39
N LYS A 88 29.96 3.21 5.48
CA LYS A 88 30.98 3.79 4.59
C LYS A 88 30.83 3.24 3.19
N LEU A 89 30.97 4.09 2.19
CA LEU A 89 31.04 3.69 0.78
C LEU A 89 32.50 3.40 0.42
N ALA A 90 32.97 2.18 0.73
CA ALA A 90 34.33 1.75 0.48
C ALA A 90 34.36 0.24 0.20
N GLY A 91 35.48 -0.22 -0.35
CA GLY A 91 35.72 -1.63 -0.58
C GLY A 91 35.01 -2.23 -1.78
N SER A 92 34.57 -3.45 -1.66
CA SER A 92 33.94 -4.22 -2.70
C SER A 92 32.74 -5.02 -2.17
N ILE A 93 31.82 -5.35 -3.07
CA ILE A 93 30.76 -6.33 -2.81
C ILE A 93 31.11 -7.64 -3.53
N GLU A 94 31.15 -8.74 -2.79
CA GLU A 94 31.29 -10.09 -3.32
C GLU A 94 29.90 -10.74 -3.35
N ILE A 95 29.47 -11.18 -4.52
CA ILE A 95 28.22 -11.93 -4.73
C ILE A 95 28.59 -13.35 -5.08
N LYS A 96 28.13 -14.31 -4.29
CA LYS A 96 28.33 -15.75 -4.49
C LYS A 96 27.02 -16.43 -4.80
N GLY A 97 27.11 -17.50 -5.60
CA GLY A 97 25.95 -18.33 -5.95
C GLY A 97 26.40 -19.64 -6.56
N ARG A 98 25.46 -20.35 -7.17
CA ARG A 98 25.71 -21.64 -7.85
C ARG A 98 24.99 -21.68 -9.20
N ILE A 99 25.65 -22.20 -10.21
CA ILE A 99 25.07 -22.54 -11.51
C ILE A 99 25.04 -24.07 -11.57
N GLY A 100 23.87 -24.68 -11.36
CA GLY A 100 23.80 -26.13 -11.11
C GLY A 100 24.65 -26.48 -9.88
N ASP A 101 25.66 -27.39 -10.07
CA ASP A 101 26.58 -27.80 -9.01
C ASP A 101 27.87 -26.98 -8.98
N ARG A 102 28.06 -26.05 -9.88
CA ARG A 102 29.32 -25.27 -9.95
C ARG A 102 29.17 -23.99 -9.12
N PRO A 103 30.19 -23.67 -8.27
CA PRO A 103 30.21 -22.39 -7.60
C PRO A 103 30.42 -21.26 -8.59
N TRP A 104 29.73 -20.14 -8.33
CA TRP A 104 29.84 -18.90 -9.10
C TRP A 104 30.06 -17.73 -8.16
N SER A 105 30.93 -16.80 -8.54
CA SER A 105 31.14 -15.57 -7.76
C SER A 105 31.53 -14.41 -8.67
N VAL A 106 31.17 -13.21 -8.23
CA VAL A 106 31.58 -11.93 -8.84
C VAL A 106 31.91 -10.95 -7.74
N THR A 107 32.97 -10.18 -7.93
CA THR A 107 33.35 -9.07 -7.03
C THR A 107 33.30 -7.76 -7.77
N LEU A 108 32.58 -6.79 -7.21
CA LEU A 108 32.39 -5.47 -7.80
C LEU A 108 32.91 -4.39 -6.83
N PRO A 109 33.68 -3.40 -7.32
CA PRO A 109 34.11 -2.28 -6.49
C PRO A 109 32.94 -1.36 -6.16
N VAL A 110 32.87 -0.88 -4.92
CA VAL A 110 31.80 0.03 -4.44
C VAL A 110 32.29 1.49 -4.41
N ALA A 111 33.60 1.70 -4.38
CA ALA A 111 34.21 3.01 -4.19
C ALA A 111 33.90 4.06 -5.29
N ASN A 112 33.50 3.64 -6.49
CA ASN A 112 33.24 4.52 -7.64
C ASN A 112 31.73 4.68 -7.91
N ALA A 113 30.89 4.55 -6.91
CA ALA A 113 29.45 4.67 -7.07
C ALA A 113 29.06 6.13 -7.34
N ALA A 114 28.17 6.36 -8.32
CA ALA A 114 27.60 7.66 -8.57
C ALA A 114 26.61 8.04 -7.46
N GLU A 115 26.63 9.32 -7.08
CA GLU A 115 25.66 9.83 -6.11
C GLU A 115 24.27 9.93 -6.74
N GLY A 116 23.25 9.48 -6.01
CA GLY A 116 21.85 9.54 -6.43
C GLY A 116 20.93 10.07 -5.34
N LYS A 117 20.05 11.02 -5.71
CA LYS A 117 19.03 11.52 -4.79
C LYS A 117 17.93 10.45 -4.58
N GLY A 118 17.47 10.28 -3.35
CA GLY A 118 16.35 9.40 -3.03
C GLY A 118 16.69 7.93 -2.83
N LEU A 119 17.96 7.52 -2.93
CA LEU A 119 18.37 6.13 -2.69
C LEU A 119 18.01 5.63 -1.29
N SER A 120 18.11 6.49 -0.27
CA SER A 120 17.71 6.15 1.10
C SER A 120 16.20 5.85 1.20
N LYS A 121 15.36 6.57 0.45
CA LYS A 121 13.92 6.30 0.38
C LYS A 121 13.62 5.00 -0.37
N LEU A 122 14.39 4.69 -1.42
CA LEU A 122 14.24 3.44 -2.16
C LEU A 122 14.58 2.24 -1.26
N TRP A 123 15.70 2.31 -0.53
CA TRP A 123 16.08 1.29 0.45
C TRP A 123 14.99 1.12 1.52
N ALA A 124 14.54 2.21 2.15
CA ALA A 124 13.51 2.16 3.18
C ALA A 124 12.18 1.59 2.66
N ARG A 125 11.77 1.96 1.43
CA ARG A 125 10.56 1.41 0.80
C ARG A 125 10.64 -0.10 0.59
N ARG A 126 11.81 -0.60 0.19
CA ARG A 126 12.03 -2.06 0.07
C ARG A 126 12.01 -2.76 1.41
N LYS A 127 12.65 -2.18 2.44
CA LYS A 127 12.59 -2.72 3.81
C LYS A 127 11.17 -2.75 4.38
N ILE A 128 10.37 -1.71 4.12
CA ILE A 128 8.95 -1.70 4.47
C ILE A 128 8.21 -2.83 3.76
N ALA A 129 8.48 -3.03 2.47
CA ALA A 129 7.87 -4.12 1.72
C ALA A 129 8.27 -5.51 2.24
N ASP A 130 9.52 -5.70 2.66
CA ASP A 130 9.98 -6.94 3.29
C ASP A 130 9.26 -7.18 4.63
N ALA A 131 9.09 -6.13 5.45
CA ALA A 131 8.35 -6.21 6.71
C ALA A 131 6.85 -6.54 6.50
N GLU A 132 6.21 -5.98 5.47
CA GLU A 132 4.83 -6.33 5.10
C GLU A 132 4.70 -7.80 4.65
N VAL A 133 5.69 -8.32 3.93
CA VAL A 133 5.74 -9.74 3.55
C VAL A 133 5.93 -10.61 4.80
N ALA A 134 6.88 -10.28 5.66
CA ALA A 134 7.14 -11.02 6.90
C ALA A 134 5.90 -11.07 7.81
N ARG A 135 5.15 -9.96 7.89
CA ARG A 135 3.87 -9.87 8.59
C ARG A 135 2.81 -10.79 7.96
N THR A 136 2.65 -10.72 6.64
CA THR A 136 1.63 -11.49 5.91
C THR A 136 1.91 -12.99 5.95
N THR A 137 3.18 -13.38 5.85
CA THR A 137 3.66 -14.78 5.90
C THR A 137 3.82 -15.30 7.33
N ARG A 138 3.50 -14.49 8.35
CA ARG A 138 3.63 -14.82 9.78
C ARG A 138 5.06 -15.17 10.21
N GLN A 139 6.05 -14.66 9.50
CA GLN A 139 7.47 -14.77 9.90
C GLN A 139 7.81 -13.78 11.02
N GLN A 140 7.03 -12.73 11.17
CA GLN A 140 7.12 -11.73 12.22
C GLN A 140 5.75 -11.46 12.80
N SER A 141 5.68 -11.08 14.09
CA SER A 141 4.40 -10.68 14.69
C SER A 141 3.86 -9.42 14.02
N PRO A 142 2.53 -9.26 13.90
CA PRO A 142 1.95 -8.04 13.33
C PRO A 142 2.44 -6.76 14.03
N GLU A 143 2.56 -6.81 15.36
CA GLU A 143 2.98 -5.68 16.20
C GLU A 143 4.43 -5.25 15.92
N ASP A 144 5.35 -6.21 15.78
CA ASP A 144 6.76 -5.92 15.53
C ASP A 144 7.00 -5.47 14.09
N ALA A 145 6.28 -6.08 13.13
CA ALA A 145 6.28 -5.61 11.76
C ALA A 145 5.78 -4.16 11.66
N ASP A 146 4.66 -3.85 12.33
CA ASP A 146 4.07 -2.51 12.36
C ASP A 146 5.00 -1.47 13.01
N LYS A 147 5.70 -1.82 14.07
CA LYS A 147 6.75 -0.96 14.67
C LYS A 147 7.87 -0.67 13.68
N THR A 148 8.34 -1.68 12.98
CA THR A 148 9.41 -1.55 11.98
C THR A 148 8.96 -0.66 10.81
N ILE A 149 7.75 -0.90 10.28
CA ILE A 149 7.16 -0.11 9.18
C ILE A 149 7.01 1.35 9.61
N LEU A 150 6.46 1.59 10.81
CA LEU A 150 6.25 2.94 11.32
C LEU A 150 7.58 3.70 11.50
N ALA A 151 8.58 3.07 12.10
CA ALA A 151 9.89 3.66 12.30
C ALA A 151 10.56 4.06 10.97
N LEU A 152 10.57 3.17 9.99
CA LEU A 152 11.13 3.45 8.66
C LEU A 152 10.33 4.52 7.91
N ALA A 153 9.00 4.46 7.98
CA ALA A 153 8.11 5.42 7.32
C ALA A 153 8.32 6.85 7.84
N LEU A 154 8.42 7.03 9.15
CA LEU A 154 8.66 8.33 9.78
C LEU A 154 10.07 8.84 9.49
N ALA A 155 11.09 7.99 9.62
CA ALA A 155 12.48 8.38 9.39
C ALA A 155 12.76 8.83 7.95
N HIS A 156 12.09 8.20 6.97
CA HIS A 156 12.29 8.46 5.54
C HIS A 156 11.14 9.22 4.88
N GLN A 157 10.14 9.69 5.65
CA GLN A 157 8.98 10.42 5.15
C GLN A 157 8.25 9.65 4.01
N ILE A 158 7.93 8.41 4.26
CA ILE A 158 7.24 7.52 3.33
C ILE A 158 5.79 7.32 3.80
N VAL A 159 4.85 7.45 2.88
CA VAL A 159 3.44 7.12 3.15
C VAL A 159 3.27 5.61 3.11
N THR A 160 2.65 5.08 4.16
CA THR A 160 2.34 3.67 4.33
C THR A 160 0.90 3.53 4.83
N ARG A 161 0.43 2.32 5.07
CA ARG A 161 -0.88 2.10 5.71
C ARG A 161 -0.96 2.68 7.15
N LEU A 162 0.19 2.94 7.79
CA LEU A 162 0.29 3.46 9.16
C LEU A 162 0.57 4.96 9.21
N THR A 163 0.89 5.60 8.07
CA THR A 163 1.30 7.00 8.01
C THR A 163 0.61 7.73 6.86
N SER A 164 0.37 9.03 7.05
CA SER A 164 -0.15 9.92 6.03
C SER A 164 0.66 11.20 5.97
N LEU A 165 0.58 11.92 4.85
CA LEU A 165 1.14 13.27 4.74
C LEU A 165 0.07 14.27 5.13
N VAL A 166 0.47 15.22 5.99
CA VAL A 166 -0.35 16.36 6.37
C VAL A 166 0.39 17.61 5.96
N ALA A 167 -0.24 18.43 5.16
CA ALA A 167 0.24 19.77 4.87
C ALA A 167 -0.36 20.73 5.89
N VAL A 168 0.51 21.45 6.62
CA VAL A 168 0.08 22.49 7.55
C VAL A 168 0.55 23.82 6.96
N ASP A 169 -0.42 24.64 6.54
CA ASP A 169 -0.14 26.02 6.19
C ASP A 169 0.10 26.83 7.48
N LYS A 170 1.31 27.28 7.65
CA LYS A 170 1.73 28.13 8.78
C LYS A 170 1.64 29.63 8.46
N THR A 171 1.23 29.98 7.27
CA THR A 171 1.06 31.39 6.87
C THR A 171 -0.07 31.98 7.69
N PRO A 172 0.15 33.06 8.45
CA PRO A 172 -0.93 33.71 9.17
C PRO A 172 -2.02 34.11 8.17
N SER A 173 -3.24 33.64 8.40
CA SER A 173 -4.38 33.96 7.52
C SER A 173 -4.80 35.41 7.57
N ARG A 174 -4.21 36.19 8.49
CA ARG A 174 -4.42 37.62 8.65
C ARG A 174 -3.18 38.30 9.22
N PRO A 175 -2.99 39.62 9.00
CA PRO A 175 -1.97 40.40 9.67
C PRO A 175 -2.15 40.39 11.19
N GLU A 176 -1.04 40.43 11.93
CA GLU A 176 -1.08 40.52 13.39
C GLU A 176 -1.77 41.82 13.83
N GLY A 177 -2.74 41.70 14.77
CA GLY A 177 -3.46 42.84 15.33
C GLY A 177 -4.81 43.16 14.65
N GLU A 178 -5.14 42.57 13.55
CA GLU A 178 -6.51 42.75 12.99
C GLU A 178 -7.56 41.94 13.74
N PRO A 179 -8.72 42.56 14.10
CA PRO A 179 -9.78 41.86 14.75
C PRO A 179 -10.42 40.80 13.82
N LEU A 180 -10.86 39.69 14.40
CA LEU A 180 -11.61 38.65 13.67
C LEU A 180 -12.91 39.25 13.13
N LYS A 181 -13.04 39.35 11.80
CA LYS A 181 -14.33 39.65 11.15
C LYS A 181 -15.11 38.35 11.01
N LEU A 182 -16.12 38.20 11.85
CA LEU A 182 -17.12 37.15 11.65
C LEU A 182 -18.04 37.60 10.51
N SER A 183 -18.01 36.86 9.39
CA SER A 183 -18.93 37.09 8.28
C SER A 183 -19.79 35.85 8.11
N GLU A 184 -21.09 36.02 8.26
CA GLU A 184 -22.04 34.97 7.91
C GLU A 184 -22.16 34.91 6.38
N LEU A 185 -21.72 33.84 5.78
CA LEU A 185 -21.94 33.56 4.38
C LEU A 185 -23.34 32.94 4.23
N PRO A 186 -24.25 33.61 3.52
CA PRO A 186 -25.57 33.02 3.26
C PRO A 186 -25.40 31.75 2.44
N LEU A 187 -26.00 30.66 2.89
CA LEU A 187 -26.08 29.43 2.13
C LEU A 187 -26.98 29.68 0.89
N ASN A 188 -26.46 29.40 -0.30
CA ASN A 188 -27.24 29.39 -1.53
C ASN A 188 -28.17 28.18 -1.52
N LEU A 189 -29.33 28.35 -0.92
CA LEU A 189 -30.38 27.33 -0.96
C LEU A 189 -31.09 27.34 -2.30
N PRO A 190 -31.56 26.19 -2.80
CA PRO A 190 -32.42 26.14 -3.98
C PRO A 190 -33.65 27.02 -3.85
N ALA A 191 -34.18 27.51 -4.97
CA ALA A 191 -35.37 28.36 -4.97
C ALA A 191 -36.54 27.67 -4.25
N GLY A 192 -37.14 28.38 -3.29
CA GLY A 192 -38.24 27.87 -2.49
C GLY A 192 -37.84 27.14 -1.19
N TRP A 193 -36.56 27.02 -0.90
CA TRP A 193 -36.08 26.47 0.35
C TRP A 193 -35.82 27.57 1.39
N ASP A 194 -36.26 27.33 2.61
CA ASP A 194 -36.04 28.21 3.75
C ASP A 194 -35.12 27.49 4.75
N PHE A 195 -34.06 28.18 5.21
CA PHE A 195 -33.07 27.62 6.13
C PHE A 195 -33.70 27.05 7.39
N ALA A 196 -34.62 27.81 8.01
CA ALA A 196 -35.25 27.43 9.25
C ALA A 196 -36.15 26.19 9.12
N LYS A 197 -36.76 26.00 7.95
CA LYS A 197 -37.59 24.81 7.66
C LYS A 197 -36.80 23.55 7.41
N VAL A 198 -35.57 23.68 6.93
CA VAL A 198 -34.72 22.54 6.56
C VAL A 198 -33.80 22.15 7.69
N PHE A 199 -33.20 23.12 8.40
CA PHE A 199 -32.15 22.90 9.39
C PHE A 199 -32.59 23.29 10.81
N GLY A 200 -33.80 23.77 11.02
CA GLY A 200 -34.27 24.30 12.30
C GLY A 200 -33.76 25.71 12.60
N GLU A 201 -34.14 26.23 13.75
CA GLU A 201 -33.67 27.56 14.18
C GLU A 201 -32.14 27.55 14.35
N ARG A 202 -31.49 28.60 13.85
CA ARG A 202 -30.04 28.77 14.02
C ARG A 202 -29.69 28.83 15.50
N PRO A 203 -28.74 28.01 15.99
CA PRO A 203 -28.24 28.22 17.34
C PRO A 203 -27.66 29.63 17.44
N SER A 204 -28.16 30.42 18.42
CA SER A 204 -27.58 31.72 18.70
C SER A 204 -26.11 31.53 19.08
N LEU A 205 -25.20 32.07 18.26
CA LEU A 205 -23.78 32.08 18.60
C LEU A 205 -23.61 32.81 19.93
N PRO A 206 -22.87 32.25 20.89
CA PRO A 206 -22.54 32.95 22.12
C PRO A 206 -21.82 34.24 21.74
N ALA A 207 -22.23 35.36 22.34
CA ALA A 207 -21.57 36.65 22.18
C ALA A 207 -20.06 36.49 22.34
N ALA A 208 -19.28 37.04 21.41
CA ALA A 208 -17.84 36.94 21.40
C ALA A 208 -17.28 37.29 22.80
N PRO A 209 -16.39 36.48 23.38
CA PRO A 209 -15.79 36.79 24.67
C PRO A 209 -15.00 38.10 24.53
N THR A 210 -15.39 39.09 25.25
CA THR A 210 -14.67 40.34 25.46
C THR A 210 -13.21 39.99 25.81
N GLU A 211 -12.28 40.59 25.15
CA GLU A 211 -10.81 40.52 25.23
C GLU A 211 -10.28 39.95 26.54
N ARG A 212 -9.69 38.72 26.50
CA ARG A 212 -8.61 38.38 27.40
C ARG A 212 -7.28 38.74 26.75
N ARG A 213 -6.71 39.83 27.19
CA ARG A 213 -5.33 40.21 26.95
C ARG A 213 -4.44 39.01 27.31
N ALA A 214 -3.83 38.40 26.32
CA ALA A 214 -2.83 37.37 26.54
C ALA A 214 -1.57 38.04 27.07
N ASP A 215 -1.34 37.84 28.36
CA ASP A 215 -0.06 38.14 28.99
C ASP A 215 0.97 37.14 28.44
N ALA A 216 2.05 37.71 27.89
CA ALA A 216 3.16 36.95 27.37
C ALA A 216 3.96 36.34 28.51
N GLY A 217 3.85 35.06 28.72
CA GLY A 217 4.59 34.29 29.71
C GLY A 217 4.92 32.90 29.21
N ASP A 218 6.19 32.72 28.93
CA ASP A 218 7.01 31.51 28.87
C ASP A 218 6.42 30.21 28.27
N GLY A 219 7.04 29.84 27.16
CA GLY A 219 6.79 28.62 26.42
C GLY A 219 6.95 27.31 27.17
N LYS A 220 5.84 26.69 27.50
CA LYS A 220 5.72 25.24 27.60
C LYS A 220 4.52 24.82 26.78
N LEU A 221 4.79 24.17 25.65
CA LEU A 221 3.80 23.45 24.86
C LEU A 221 3.16 22.38 25.75
N GLN A 222 2.08 22.72 26.47
CA GLN A 222 1.19 21.73 26.99
C GLN A 222 0.35 21.20 25.83
N LEU A 223 0.57 19.93 25.48
CA LEU A 223 -0.40 19.18 24.69
C LEU A 223 -1.75 19.29 25.39
N ALA A 224 -2.64 20.13 24.87
CA ALA A 224 -4.03 20.10 25.27
C ALA A 224 -4.60 18.75 24.84
N ALA A 225 -4.70 17.84 25.80
CA ALA A 225 -5.49 16.64 25.66
C ALA A 225 -6.89 17.09 25.24
N LEU A 226 -7.28 16.79 24.01
CA LEU A 226 -8.67 16.88 23.55
C LEU A 226 -9.49 15.97 24.47
N LYS A 227 -10.03 16.54 25.54
CA LYS A 227 -11.10 15.94 26.31
C LYS A 227 -12.25 15.75 25.32
N ARG A 228 -12.39 14.55 24.81
CA ARG A 228 -13.62 14.12 24.14
C ARG A 228 -14.74 14.32 25.14
N SER A 229 -15.58 15.32 24.91
CA SER A 229 -16.89 15.38 25.55
C SER A 229 -17.62 14.07 25.25
N PRO A 230 -18.23 13.42 26.24
CA PRO A 230 -19.02 12.23 25.96
C PRO A 230 -20.16 12.66 25.01
N VAL A 231 -20.10 12.17 23.80
CA VAL A 231 -21.23 12.20 22.87
C VAL A 231 -22.33 11.42 23.58
N ALA A 232 -23.43 12.13 23.91
CA ALA A 232 -24.62 11.49 24.40
C ALA A 232 -25.00 10.36 23.44
N THR A 233 -24.97 9.15 23.93
CA THR A 233 -25.45 7.95 23.25
C THR A 233 -26.96 8.13 23.05
N GLN A 234 -27.35 8.73 21.94
CA GLN A 234 -28.69 8.52 21.40
C GLN A 234 -28.73 7.08 20.90
N GLY A 235 -29.76 6.35 21.33
CA GLY A 235 -29.95 4.94 21.08
C GLY A 235 -29.86 4.54 19.59
N PRO A 236 -29.93 3.24 19.27
CA PRO A 236 -29.57 2.71 17.98
C PRO A 236 -30.56 3.17 16.90
N GLY A 237 -30.32 4.38 16.38
CA GLY A 237 -30.85 4.82 15.12
C GLY A 237 -30.07 4.04 14.06
N THR A 238 -30.71 3.07 13.44
CA THR A 238 -30.19 2.39 12.24
C THR A 238 -29.82 3.46 11.22
N ILE A 239 -28.51 3.69 11.02
CA ILE A 239 -28.02 4.47 9.90
C ILE A 239 -28.40 3.66 8.66
N GLN A 240 -29.48 4.04 7.98
CA GLN A 240 -29.80 3.50 6.66
C GLN A 240 -28.75 4.07 5.71
N LEU A 241 -27.76 3.25 5.38
CA LEU A 241 -26.87 3.52 4.26
C LEU A 241 -27.72 3.63 2.99
N PRO A 242 -27.46 4.62 2.11
CA PRO A 242 -28.13 4.70 0.84
C PRO A 242 -27.97 3.35 0.13
N LYS A 243 -29.09 2.73 -0.24
CA LYS A 243 -29.10 1.52 -1.05
C LYS A 243 -28.50 1.85 -2.42
N THR A 244 -27.20 1.75 -2.55
CA THR A 244 -26.56 1.56 -3.86
C THR A 244 -26.75 0.06 -4.20
N ALA A 245 -28.01 -0.32 -4.32
CA ALA A 245 -28.39 -1.68 -4.60
C ALA A 245 -28.12 -1.97 -6.08
N THR A 246 -27.03 -2.59 -6.35
CA THR A 246 -27.02 -3.62 -7.39
C THR A 246 -28.05 -4.67 -6.97
N ASP A 247 -28.92 -5.10 -7.93
CA ASP A 247 -29.95 -6.13 -7.73
C ASP A 247 -29.37 -7.52 -7.38
N ALA A 248 -28.35 -7.58 -6.54
CA ALA A 248 -27.63 -8.80 -6.17
C ALA A 248 -28.55 -9.79 -5.45
N GLU A 249 -29.43 -9.30 -4.57
CA GLU A 249 -30.39 -10.15 -3.87
C GLU A 249 -31.41 -10.76 -4.84
N LEU A 250 -31.90 -9.97 -5.79
CA LEU A 250 -32.86 -10.42 -6.79
C LEU A 250 -32.22 -11.42 -7.76
N LYS A 251 -30.98 -11.23 -8.15
CA LYS A 251 -30.19 -12.18 -8.97
C LYS A 251 -29.87 -13.46 -8.23
N MET A 252 -29.63 -13.40 -6.93
CA MET A 252 -29.38 -14.57 -6.09
C MET A 252 -30.65 -15.40 -5.94
N ILE A 253 -31.82 -14.80 -5.71
CA ILE A 253 -33.12 -15.47 -5.66
C ILE A 253 -33.43 -16.12 -7.01
N ALA A 254 -33.25 -15.40 -8.12
CA ALA A 254 -33.45 -15.95 -9.46
C ALA A 254 -32.53 -17.14 -9.76
N GLY A 255 -31.27 -17.11 -9.30
CA GLY A 255 -30.33 -18.22 -9.42
C GLY A 255 -30.76 -19.46 -8.64
N VAL A 256 -31.26 -19.29 -7.42
CA VAL A 256 -31.76 -20.40 -6.60
C VAL A 256 -33.01 -21.02 -7.24
N ILE A 257 -33.93 -20.21 -7.78
CA ILE A 257 -35.12 -20.71 -8.48
C ILE A 257 -34.72 -21.53 -9.72
N LEU A 258 -33.80 -21.05 -10.52
CA LEU A 258 -33.30 -21.76 -11.71
C LEU A 258 -32.64 -23.10 -11.33
N LEU A 259 -31.87 -23.14 -10.24
CA LEU A 259 -31.24 -24.36 -9.74
C LEU A 259 -32.29 -25.39 -9.27
N THR A 260 -33.32 -24.95 -8.56
CA THR A 260 -34.39 -25.85 -8.09
C THR A 260 -35.23 -26.41 -9.26
N VAL A 261 -35.54 -25.58 -10.26
CA VAL A 261 -36.25 -26.03 -11.47
C VAL A 261 -35.40 -27.03 -12.26
N SER A 262 -34.09 -26.74 -12.42
CA SER A 262 -33.16 -27.70 -13.08
C SER A 262 -33.06 -29.02 -12.38
N LEU A 263 -33.02 -29.04 -11.03
CA LEU A 263 -32.98 -30.24 -10.23
C LEU A 263 -34.26 -31.04 -10.36
N LEU A 264 -35.44 -30.37 -10.35
CA LEU A 264 -36.74 -31.01 -10.55
C LEU A 264 -36.87 -31.65 -11.94
N LEU A 265 -36.41 -30.95 -12.99
CA LEU A 265 -36.38 -31.50 -14.34
C LEU A 265 -35.49 -32.73 -14.44
N LEU A 266 -34.34 -32.71 -13.76
CA LEU A 266 -33.39 -33.83 -13.74
C LEU A 266 -33.98 -35.06 -13.03
N VAL A 267 -34.67 -34.85 -11.90
CA VAL A 267 -35.38 -35.93 -11.18
C VAL A 267 -36.55 -36.49 -12.01
N PHE A 268 -37.29 -35.59 -12.68
CA PHE A 268 -38.42 -36.00 -13.53
C PHE A 268 -37.94 -36.81 -14.74
N ASN A 269 -36.86 -36.37 -15.40
CA ASN A 269 -36.27 -37.10 -16.53
C ASN A 269 -35.72 -38.46 -16.11
N ARG A 270 -35.08 -38.56 -14.93
CA ARG A 270 -34.66 -39.88 -14.39
C ARG A 270 -35.81 -40.86 -14.10
N ARG A 271 -36.99 -40.33 -13.72
CA ARG A 271 -38.16 -41.19 -13.50
C ARG A 271 -38.80 -41.71 -14.80
N GLN A 272 -38.61 -41.02 -15.92
CA GLN A 272 -39.11 -41.50 -17.23
C GLN A 272 -38.14 -42.44 -17.93
N THR A 273 -36.87 -42.52 -17.55
CA THR A 273 -35.86 -43.41 -18.14
C THR A 273 -35.57 -44.66 -17.35
N SER A 274 -36.32 -44.96 -16.28
CA SER A 274 -36.26 -46.26 -15.61
C SER A 274 -37.29 -47.21 -16.26
N PRO A 275 -36.84 -48.35 -16.85
CA PRO A 275 -37.71 -49.36 -17.47
C PRO A 275 -38.56 -50.08 -16.42
#